data_4ef9d0403f03b490659048df4bc196fd
#
_entry.id   4ef9d0403f03b490659048df4bc196fd
#
_cell.length_a   1.000
_cell.length_b   1.000
_cell.length_c   1.000
_cell.angle_alpha   90.00
_cell.angle_beta   90.00
_cell.angle_gamma   90.00
#
_symmetry.space_group_name_H-M   'P 1'
#
loop_
_entity.id
_entity.type
_entity.pdbx_description
1 polymer ?
#
loop_
_entity_poly.entity_id
_entity_poly.type
_entity_poly.pdbx_seq_one_letter_code
_entity_poly.pdbx_strand_id
1 'polypeptide(L)'
;MRNIKAYLKSAHSYTLFDDKPVAILAFNEYDKGMYDACIIADVSFADNPKYAIKMRWLIHKLMEVFNMKRLQTTSEDDPKLNKWHEFLGAKMEKKDSDIIKGVHYNLWSM
;
A
#
# COMPACT_ATOMS: atom_id res chain seq x y z
N MET A 1 -8.10 6.94 12.35
CA MET A 1 -6.75 6.63 11.83
C MET A 1 -6.17 5.47 12.60
N ARG A 2 -5.57 4.52 11.91
CA ARG A 2 -5.00 3.36 12.55
C ARG A 2 -3.73 3.69 13.32
N ASN A 3 -3.53 2.99 14.43
CA ASN A 3 -2.27 3.04 15.14
C ASN A 3 -1.23 2.23 14.37
N ILE A 4 -0.27 2.90 13.76
CA ILE A 4 0.76 2.27 12.93
C ILE A 4 1.58 1.24 13.71
N LYS A 5 1.94 1.54 14.96
CA LYS A 5 2.70 0.58 15.79
C LYS A 5 1.93 -0.70 16.03
N ALA A 6 0.64 -0.60 16.37
CA ALA A 6 -0.21 -1.76 16.58
C ALA A 6 -0.41 -2.54 15.27
N TYR A 7 -0.59 -1.83 14.16
CA TYR A 7 -0.71 -2.42 12.84
C TYR A 7 0.54 -3.22 12.47
N LEU A 8 1.72 -2.63 12.60
CA LEU A 8 2.99 -3.29 12.26
C LEU A 8 3.28 -4.50 13.15
N LYS A 9 2.84 -4.49 14.41
CA LYS A 9 3.00 -5.65 15.30
C LYS A 9 2.18 -6.86 14.87
N SER A 10 0.98 -6.63 14.33
CA SER A 10 0.06 -7.70 13.94
C SER A 10 0.14 -8.07 12.46
N ALA A 11 0.80 -7.26 11.65
CA ALA A 11 0.85 -7.42 10.21
C ALA A 11 2.10 -8.18 9.77
N HIS A 12 1.99 -8.84 8.61
CA HIS A 12 3.17 -9.28 7.86
C HIS A 12 3.84 -8.04 7.27
N SER A 13 5.14 -7.92 7.42
CA SER A 13 5.85 -6.76 6.88
C SER A 13 7.10 -7.17 6.11
N TYR A 14 7.36 -6.42 5.05
CA TYR A 14 8.51 -6.60 4.17
C TYR A 14 9.17 -5.26 3.92
N THR A 15 10.48 -5.23 3.99
CA THR A 15 11.25 -4.01 3.77
C THR A 15 11.92 -4.06 2.41
N LEU A 16 11.74 -3.02 1.61
CA LEU A 16 12.47 -2.85 0.36
C LEU A 16 13.76 -2.10 0.66
N PHE A 17 14.89 -2.72 0.28
CA PHE A 17 16.23 -2.15 0.48
C PHE A 17 16.87 -1.76 -0.84
N ASP A 18 17.58 -0.62 -0.81
CA ASP A 18 18.49 -0.19 -1.84
C ASP A 18 19.65 0.55 -1.13
N ASP A 19 20.65 -0.20 -0.67
CA ASP A 19 21.73 0.22 0.24
C ASP A 19 21.25 0.67 1.62
N LYS A 20 20.01 1.09 1.72
CA LYS A 20 19.30 1.47 2.94
C LYS A 20 17.82 1.09 2.80
N PRO A 21 17.08 1.05 3.90
CA PRO A 21 15.63 0.84 3.81
C PRO A 21 14.98 2.01 3.05
N VAL A 22 14.21 1.72 2.02
CA VAL A 22 13.49 2.74 1.22
C VAL A 22 11.99 2.68 1.40
N ALA A 23 11.44 1.52 1.72
CA ALA A 23 10.01 1.37 1.96
C ALA A 23 9.72 0.14 2.80
N ILE A 24 8.62 0.18 3.53
CA ILE A 24 8.06 -0.95 4.24
C ILE A 24 6.65 -1.19 3.69
N LEU A 25 6.39 -2.40 3.24
CA LEU A 25 5.06 -2.88 2.90
C LEU A 25 4.56 -3.75 4.05
N ALA A 26 3.45 -3.38 4.65
CA ALA A 26 2.81 -4.18 5.68
C ALA A 26 1.39 -4.51 5.27
N PHE A 27 0.94 -5.72 5.56
CA PHE A 27 -0.43 -6.13 5.26
C PHE A 27 -0.97 -7.05 6.35
N ASN A 28 -2.29 -6.99 6.54
CA ASN A 28 -2.97 -7.71 7.58
C ASN A 28 -4.27 -8.30 7.04
N GLU A 29 -4.50 -9.57 7.34
CA GLU A 29 -5.74 -10.23 6.98
C GLU A 29 -6.85 -9.77 7.93
N TYR A 30 -7.90 -9.15 7.41
CA TYR A 30 -9.04 -8.72 8.23
C TYR A 30 -10.24 -9.65 8.08
N ASP A 31 -10.27 -10.45 7.04
CA ASP A 31 -11.23 -11.52 6.81
C ASP A 31 -10.56 -12.55 5.89
N LYS A 32 -11.09 -13.74 5.78
CA LYS A 32 -10.47 -14.84 5.04
C LYS A 32 -10.18 -14.46 3.58
N GLY A 33 -8.89 -14.38 3.25
CA GLY A 33 -8.42 -13.97 1.93
C GLY A 33 -8.50 -12.47 1.65
N MET A 34 -8.97 -11.68 2.61
CA MET A 34 -9.16 -10.25 2.48
C MET A 34 -8.10 -9.50 3.28
N TYR A 35 -7.28 -8.75 2.61
CA TYR A 35 -6.12 -8.10 3.21
C TYR A 35 -6.16 -6.58 3.08
N ASP A 36 -5.59 -5.94 4.06
CA ASP A 36 -5.45 -4.49 4.14
C ASP A 36 -3.97 -4.16 4.17
N ALA A 37 -3.52 -3.25 3.34
CA ALA A 37 -2.10 -2.92 3.18
C ALA A 37 -1.79 -1.50 3.59
N CYS A 38 -0.56 -1.32 4.07
CA CYS A 38 0.03 -0.02 4.36
C CYS A 38 1.43 0.03 3.78
N ILE A 39 1.77 1.12 3.10
CA ILE A 39 3.13 1.35 2.59
C ILE A 39 3.68 2.58 3.30
N ILE A 40 4.83 2.41 3.94
CA ILE A 40 5.58 3.49 4.57
C ILE A 40 6.87 3.64 3.78
N ALA A 41 7.11 4.81 3.21
CA ALA A 41 8.22 5.00 2.29
C ALA A 41 8.97 6.31 2.54
N ASP A 42 10.24 6.31 2.13
CA ASP A 42 11.04 7.52 2.03
C ASP A 42 10.39 8.47 1.02
N VAL A 43 10.58 9.78 1.20
CA VAL A 43 10.00 10.81 0.33
C VAL A 43 10.42 10.66 -1.14
N SER A 44 11.58 10.08 -1.41
CA SER A 44 12.08 9.84 -2.76
C SER A 44 11.48 8.61 -3.43
N PHE A 45 10.74 7.79 -2.70
CA PHE A 45 10.27 6.50 -3.18
C PHE A 45 9.38 6.62 -4.42
N ALA A 46 8.41 7.50 -4.37
CA ALA A 46 7.44 7.67 -5.46
C ALA A 46 8.04 8.31 -6.72
N ASP A 47 9.23 8.92 -6.60
CA ASP A 47 9.92 9.58 -7.72
C ASP A 47 10.83 8.63 -8.50
N ASN A 48 11.06 7.42 -7.98
CA ASN A 48 11.98 6.47 -8.59
C ASN A 48 11.22 5.32 -9.26
N PRO A 49 11.17 5.27 -10.60
CA PRO A 49 10.48 4.19 -11.33
C PRO A 49 10.98 2.79 -10.98
N LYS A 50 12.25 2.67 -10.65
CA LYS A 50 12.86 1.39 -10.24
C LYS A 50 12.16 0.82 -9.00
N TYR A 51 11.86 1.69 -8.03
CA TYR A 51 11.17 1.25 -6.81
C TYR A 51 9.72 0.88 -7.07
N ALA A 52 9.06 1.59 -7.95
CA ALA A 52 7.68 1.28 -8.33
C ALA A 52 7.58 -0.10 -9.01
N ILE A 53 8.52 -0.41 -9.91
CA ILE A 53 8.60 -1.71 -10.58
C ILE A 53 8.82 -2.83 -9.56
N LYS A 54 9.78 -2.65 -8.64
CA LYS A 54 10.07 -3.64 -7.60
C LYS A 54 8.87 -3.85 -6.66
N MET A 55 8.20 -2.77 -6.28
CA MET A 55 7.03 -2.85 -5.40
C MET A 55 5.87 -3.56 -6.09
N ARG A 56 5.63 -3.28 -7.36
CA ARG A 56 4.62 -3.97 -8.15
C ARG A 56 4.87 -5.47 -8.18
N TRP A 57 6.10 -5.87 -8.48
CA TRP A 57 6.49 -7.27 -8.48
C TRP A 57 6.27 -7.92 -7.11
N LEU A 58 6.72 -7.26 -6.05
CA LEU A 58 6.60 -7.75 -4.68
C LEU A 58 5.13 -7.95 -4.28
N ILE A 59 4.29 -6.96 -4.54
CA ILE A 59 2.86 -7.03 -4.20
C ILE A 59 2.19 -8.20 -4.92
N HIS A 60 2.40 -8.34 -6.22
CA HIS A 60 1.80 -9.42 -6.99
C HIS A 60 2.30 -10.78 -6.53
N LYS A 61 3.58 -10.88 -6.19
CA LYS A 61 4.16 -12.12 -5.65
C LYS A 61 3.54 -12.50 -4.30
N LEU A 62 3.38 -11.53 -3.42
CA LEU A 62 2.76 -11.75 -2.11
C LEU A 62 1.28 -12.11 -2.23
N MET A 63 0.56 -11.49 -3.14
CA MET A 63 -0.84 -11.84 -3.41
C MET A 63 -0.96 -13.31 -3.82
N GLU A 64 -0.04 -13.79 -4.63
CA GLU A 64 0.02 -15.19 -5.06
C GLU A 64 0.38 -16.12 -3.89
N VAL A 65 1.46 -15.82 -3.17
CA VAL A 65 1.96 -16.63 -2.05
C VAL A 65 0.92 -16.77 -0.93
N PHE A 66 0.25 -15.68 -0.58
CA PHE A 66 -0.76 -15.68 0.49
C PHE A 66 -2.17 -16.00 -0.01
N ASN A 67 -2.32 -16.27 -1.31
CA ASN A 67 -3.61 -16.53 -1.93
C ASN A 67 -4.64 -15.45 -1.58
N MET A 68 -4.25 -14.20 -1.75
CA MET A 68 -5.12 -13.07 -1.46
C MET A 68 -6.24 -12.97 -2.47
N LYS A 69 -7.49 -12.90 -1.98
CA LYS A 69 -8.66 -12.65 -2.83
C LYS A 69 -8.87 -11.17 -3.05
N ARG A 70 -8.45 -10.36 -2.09
CA ARG A 70 -8.56 -8.92 -2.13
C ARG A 70 -7.44 -8.28 -1.32
N LEU A 71 -6.83 -7.26 -1.87
CA LEU A 71 -5.89 -6.40 -1.18
C LEU A 71 -6.39 -4.97 -1.33
N GLN A 72 -6.61 -4.28 -0.21
CA GLN A 72 -7.06 -2.90 -0.21
C GLN A 72 -6.12 -1.99 0.55
N THR A 73 -6.13 -0.73 0.19
CA THR A 73 -5.39 0.32 0.89
C THR A 73 -6.10 1.66 0.76
N THR A 74 -5.89 2.54 1.71
CA THR A 74 -6.30 3.93 1.60
C THR A 74 -5.08 4.81 1.42
N SER A 75 -5.20 5.83 0.60
CA SER A 75 -4.13 6.75 0.26
C SER A 75 -4.68 8.14 0.11
N GLU A 76 -3.89 9.14 0.49
CA GLU A 76 -4.25 10.55 0.29
C GLU A 76 -4.58 10.82 -1.18
N ASP A 77 -5.59 11.66 -1.42
CA ASP A 77 -5.97 12.07 -2.78
C ASP A 77 -4.94 13.05 -3.34
N ASP A 78 -3.93 12.50 -3.98
CA ASP A 78 -2.81 13.21 -4.59
C ASP A 78 -2.58 12.65 -5.98
N PRO A 79 -2.47 13.50 -7.04
CA PRO A 79 -2.31 13.01 -8.42
C PRO A 79 -1.13 12.06 -8.61
N LYS A 80 -0.01 12.31 -7.93
CA LYS A 80 1.18 11.47 -8.00
C LYS A 80 0.96 10.11 -7.36
N LEU A 81 0.36 10.08 -6.16
CA LEU A 81 0.02 8.85 -5.48
C LEU A 81 -1.06 8.06 -6.24
N ASN A 82 -2.02 8.75 -6.83
CA ASN A 82 -3.06 8.12 -7.64
C ASN A 82 -2.45 7.41 -8.85
N LYS A 83 -1.55 8.06 -9.57
CA LYS A 83 -0.82 7.44 -10.69
C LYS A 83 0.00 6.24 -10.24
N TRP A 84 0.63 6.35 -9.09
CA TRP A 84 1.46 5.29 -8.54
C TRP A 84 0.63 4.05 -8.21
N HIS A 85 -0.54 4.22 -7.62
CA HIS A 85 -1.47 3.11 -7.35
C HIS A 85 -1.98 2.47 -8.64
N GLU A 86 -2.31 3.26 -9.65
CA GLU A 86 -2.71 2.74 -10.96
C GLU A 86 -1.59 1.91 -11.59
N PHE A 87 -0.35 2.37 -11.49
CA PHE A 87 0.82 1.64 -11.99
C PHE A 87 0.98 0.28 -11.27
N LEU A 88 0.70 0.22 -9.97
CA LEU A 88 0.75 -1.04 -9.22
C LEU A 88 -0.37 -2.02 -9.63
N GLY A 89 -1.33 -1.58 -10.39
CA GLY A 89 -2.47 -2.38 -10.82
C GLY A 89 -3.70 -2.24 -9.95
N ALA A 90 -3.69 -1.28 -9.03
CA ALA A 90 -4.83 -1.02 -8.17
C ALA A 90 -5.90 -0.20 -8.91
N LYS A 91 -7.15 -0.39 -8.48
CA LYS A 91 -8.29 0.38 -8.97
C LYS A 91 -8.86 1.22 -7.83
N MET A 92 -9.19 2.47 -8.13
CA MET A 92 -9.87 3.34 -7.17
C MET A 92 -11.32 2.88 -7.02
N GLU A 93 -11.69 2.37 -5.85
CA GLU A 93 -13.05 1.94 -5.56
C GLU A 93 -13.91 3.08 -5.08
N LYS A 94 -13.35 3.95 -4.26
CA LYS A 94 -14.09 5.07 -3.69
C LYS A 94 -13.19 6.28 -3.53
N LYS A 95 -13.56 7.37 -4.19
CA LYS A 95 -12.94 8.67 -3.98
C LYS A 95 -13.50 9.28 -2.70
N ASP A 96 -12.66 9.98 -1.95
CA ASP A 96 -13.05 10.61 -0.69
C ASP A 96 -13.69 9.59 0.28
N SER A 97 -13.12 8.39 0.37
CA SER A 97 -13.60 7.34 1.28
C SER A 97 -13.51 7.78 2.75
N ASP A 98 -12.51 8.58 3.07
CA ASP A 98 -12.31 9.17 4.39
C ASP A 98 -11.84 10.61 4.24
N ILE A 99 -12.26 11.45 5.19
CA ILE A 99 -11.76 12.83 5.32
C ILE A 99 -11.31 12.98 6.76
N ILE A 100 -9.99 13.15 6.94
CA ILE A 100 -9.38 13.23 8.27
C ILE A 100 -8.63 14.56 8.37
N LYS A 101 -9.06 15.42 9.29
CA LYS A 101 -8.46 16.76 9.49
C LYS A 101 -8.35 17.57 8.18
N GLY A 102 -9.37 17.50 7.32
CA GLY A 102 -9.41 18.20 6.05
C GLY A 102 -8.62 17.54 4.93
N VAL A 103 -7.96 16.42 5.18
CA VAL A 103 -7.23 15.66 4.16
C VAL A 103 -8.14 14.57 3.61
N HIS A 104 -8.26 14.52 2.29
CA HIS A 104 -9.09 13.56 1.57
C HIS A 104 -8.29 12.30 1.25
N TYR A 105 -8.90 11.15 1.46
CA TYR A 105 -8.31 9.82 1.18
C TYR A 105 -9.18 9.04 0.22
N ASN A 106 -8.54 8.23 -0.61
CA ASN A 106 -9.20 7.35 -1.58
C ASN A 106 -9.00 5.89 -1.17
N LEU A 107 -9.99 5.05 -1.46
CA LEU A 107 -9.90 3.61 -1.27
C LEU A 107 -9.50 2.95 -2.59
N TRP A 108 -8.45 2.15 -2.54
CA TRP A 108 -7.92 1.39 -3.67
C TRP A 108 -7.97 -0.10 -3.40
N SER A 109 -8.12 -0.90 -4.43
CA SER A 109 -8.08 -2.36 -4.32
C SER A 109 -7.43 -3.04 -5.52
N MET A 110 -6.98 -4.24 -5.25
CA MET A 110 -6.45 -5.17 -6.24
C MET A 110 -7.17 -6.51 -6.14
#